data_7b2a9fae2a9a3535f27954ea935fb20f
#
_entry.id   7b2a9fae2a9a3535f27954ea935fb20f
#
_cell.length_a   1.000
_cell.length_b   1.000
_cell.length_c   1.000
_cell.angle_alpha   90.00
_cell.angle_beta   90.00
_cell.angle_gamma   90.00
#
_symmetry.space_group_name_H-M   'P 1'
#
loop_
_entity.id
_entity.type
_entity.pdbx_description
1 polymer ?
#
loop_
_entity_poly.entity_id
_entity_poly.type
_entity_poly.pdbx_seq_one_letter_code
_entity_poly.pdbx_strand_id
1 'polypeptide(L)'
;MPKPNEKQLQMILEDMVVARTQAGRLWNLQRQGQVGTIAPIDGHEAAIVGAVHALETESDWVLPQYREPLGLRKYGPEVLDTFMLYILDTPLVVIFPNL
;
A
#
# COMPACT_ATOMS: atom_id res chain seq x y z
N MET A 1 8.11 -17.94 -14.38
CA MET A 1 8.62 -16.86 -13.52
C MET A 1 9.76 -17.34 -12.66
N PRO A 2 10.85 -16.60 -12.58
CA PRO A 2 11.90 -16.96 -11.63
C PRO A 2 11.40 -16.86 -10.21
N LYS A 3 11.84 -17.78 -9.38
CA LYS A 3 11.51 -17.72 -7.95
C LYS A 3 12.26 -16.57 -7.30
N PRO A 4 11.63 -15.84 -6.38
CA PRO A 4 12.35 -14.82 -5.64
C PRO A 4 13.45 -15.45 -4.79
N ASN A 5 14.58 -14.75 -4.68
CA ASN A 5 15.66 -15.19 -3.82
C ASN A 5 15.33 -14.83 -2.35
N GLU A 6 16.20 -15.25 -1.45
CA GLU A 6 15.97 -15.05 -0.01
C GLU A 6 15.84 -13.56 0.34
N LYS A 7 16.69 -12.72 -0.24
CA LYS A 7 16.65 -11.29 0.02
C LYS A 7 15.31 -10.68 -0.45
N GLN A 8 14.83 -11.09 -1.62
CA GLN A 8 13.56 -10.62 -2.13
C GLN A 8 12.41 -11.08 -1.25
N LEU A 9 12.46 -12.31 -0.74
CA LEU A 9 11.44 -12.81 0.17
C LEU A 9 11.42 -12.01 1.47
N GLN A 10 12.59 -11.63 1.98
CA GLN A 10 12.65 -10.78 3.18
C GLN A 10 12.04 -9.41 2.93
N MET A 11 12.30 -8.82 1.77
CA MET A 11 11.71 -7.53 1.41
C MET A 11 10.19 -7.63 1.27
N ILE A 12 9.70 -8.70 0.68
CA ILE A 12 8.27 -8.93 0.54
C ILE A 12 7.61 -9.05 1.93
N LEU A 13 8.22 -9.83 2.80
CA LEU A 13 7.71 -9.98 4.17
C LEU A 13 7.72 -8.64 4.91
N GLU A 14 8.78 -7.88 4.78
CA GLU A 14 8.87 -6.57 5.41
C GLU A 14 7.75 -5.66 4.93
N ASP A 15 7.49 -5.62 3.63
CA ASP A 15 6.42 -4.81 3.06
C ASP A 15 5.05 -5.28 3.54
N MET A 16 4.86 -6.59 3.72
CA MET A 16 3.61 -7.11 4.26
C MET A 16 3.40 -6.68 5.71
N VAL A 17 4.46 -6.71 6.52
CA VAL A 17 4.38 -6.28 7.92
C VAL A 17 4.06 -4.79 8.00
N VAL A 18 4.72 -3.98 7.19
CA VAL A 18 4.46 -2.55 7.14
C VAL A 18 3.02 -2.28 6.70
N ALA A 19 2.54 -2.99 5.68
CA ALA A 19 1.16 -2.83 5.21
C ALA A 19 0.16 -3.14 6.31
N ARG A 20 0.34 -4.23 7.04
CA ARG A 20 -0.56 -4.60 8.13
C ARG A 20 -0.50 -3.60 9.27
N THR A 21 0.69 -3.12 9.61
CA THR A 21 0.85 -2.13 10.66
C THR A 21 0.12 -0.83 10.32
N GLN A 22 0.26 -0.37 9.09
CA GLN A 22 -0.42 0.83 8.63
C GLN A 22 -1.93 0.64 8.57
N ALA A 23 -2.38 -0.53 8.13
CA ALA A 23 -3.81 -0.83 8.11
C ALA A 23 -4.41 -0.79 9.50
N GLY A 24 -3.71 -1.34 10.49
CA GLY A 24 -4.14 -1.28 11.88
C GLY A 24 -4.21 0.15 12.41
N ARG A 25 -3.24 0.97 12.04
CA ARG A 25 -3.23 2.38 12.42
C ARG A 25 -4.41 3.13 11.81
N LEU A 26 -4.69 2.89 10.53
CA LEU A 26 -5.82 3.49 9.85
C LEU A 26 -7.15 3.07 10.48
N TRP A 27 -7.26 1.81 10.86
CA TRP A 27 -8.45 1.31 11.53
C TRP A 27 -8.70 2.07 12.83
N ASN A 28 -7.65 2.29 13.62
CA ASN A 28 -7.77 3.05 14.85
C ASN A 28 -8.18 4.49 14.59
N LEU A 29 -7.61 5.12 13.57
CA LEU A 29 -7.97 6.48 13.19
C LEU A 29 -9.41 6.57 12.72
N GLN A 30 -9.90 5.58 12.00
CA GLN A 30 -11.29 5.55 11.58
C GLN A 30 -12.22 5.46 12.78
N ARG A 31 -11.89 4.63 13.75
CA ARG A 31 -12.69 4.49 14.96
C ARG A 31 -12.71 5.77 15.79
N GLN A 32 -11.70 6.60 15.67
CA GLN A 32 -11.64 7.90 16.33
C GLN A 32 -12.33 8.99 15.51
N GLY A 33 -12.88 8.67 14.36
CA GLY A 33 -13.56 9.64 13.51
C GLY A 33 -12.65 10.54 12.69
N GLN A 34 -11.34 10.26 12.67
CA GLN A 34 -10.37 11.09 11.95
C GLN A 34 -10.23 10.70 10.49
N VAL A 35 -10.68 9.53 10.13
CA VAL A 35 -10.63 9.00 8.76
C VAL A 35 -12.02 8.53 8.40
N GLY A 36 -12.42 8.77 7.16
CA GLY A 36 -13.71 8.29 6.68
C GLY A 36 -13.73 6.78 6.49
N THR A 37 -14.23 6.34 5.35
CA THR A 37 -14.33 4.91 5.06
C THR A 37 -12.98 4.39 4.58
N ILE A 38 -12.52 3.28 5.16
CA ILE A 38 -11.34 2.57 4.70
C ILE A 38 -11.71 1.11 4.46
N ALA A 39 -10.98 0.48 3.53
CA ALA A 39 -11.14 -0.93 3.25
C ALA A 39 -10.07 -1.71 4.02
N PRO A 40 -10.47 -2.71 4.82
CA PRO A 40 -9.47 -3.51 5.56
C PRO A 40 -8.63 -4.33 4.59
N ILE A 41 -7.35 -4.46 4.92
CA ILE A 41 -6.39 -5.20 4.11
C ILE A 41 -6.04 -6.55 4.73
N ASP A 42 -6.50 -6.81 5.94
CA ASP A 42 -6.14 -8.01 6.69
C ASP A 42 -6.42 -9.28 5.86
N GLY A 43 -5.39 -10.08 5.69
CA GLY A 43 -5.48 -11.29 4.88
C GLY A 43 -5.15 -11.09 3.41
N HIS A 44 -5.05 -9.85 2.94
CA HIS A 44 -4.75 -9.54 1.54
C HIS A 44 -3.30 -9.14 1.30
N GLU A 45 -2.48 -9.04 2.34
CA GLU A 45 -1.14 -8.50 2.24
C GLU A 45 -0.28 -9.26 1.24
N ALA A 46 -0.30 -10.58 1.29
CA ALA A 46 0.53 -11.40 0.41
C ALA A 46 0.15 -11.20 -1.05
N ALA A 47 -1.15 -11.13 -1.33
CA ALA A 47 -1.63 -10.96 -2.70
C ALA A 47 -1.20 -9.61 -3.26
N ILE A 48 -1.37 -8.54 -2.48
CA ILE A 48 -1.07 -7.19 -2.94
C ILE A 48 0.43 -6.97 -3.04
N VAL A 49 1.16 -7.26 -1.98
CA VAL A 49 2.61 -7.04 -1.95
C VAL A 49 3.31 -7.95 -2.93
N GLY A 50 2.89 -9.20 -3.03
CA GLY A 50 3.47 -10.14 -3.97
C GLY A 50 3.30 -9.68 -5.41
N ALA A 51 2.10 -9.20 -5.76
CA ALA A 51 1.85 -8.69 -7.10
C ALA A 51 2.72 -7.46 -7.40
N VAL A 52 2.85 -6.54 -6.43
CA VAL A 52 3.67 -5.34 -6.59
C VAL A 52 5.14 -5.70 -6.78
N HIS A 53 5.64 -6.68 -6.03
CA HIS A 53 7.05 -7.08 -6.16
C HIS A 53 7.35 -7.80 -7.48
N ALA A 54 6.33 -8.26 -8.20
CA ALA A 54 6.52 -8.83 -9.53
C ALA A 54 6.64 -7.75 -10.61
N LEU A 55 6.37 -6.50 -10.29
CA LEU A 55 6.40 -5.40 -11.24
C LEU A 55 7.76 -4.73 -11.29
N GLU A 56 8.05 -4.14 -12.46
CA GLU A 56 9.24 -3.30 -12.65
C GLU A 56 8.85 -1.86 -12.38
N THR A 57 9.35 -1.29 -11.29
CA THR A 57 8.92 0.02 -10.81
C THR A 57 9.21 1.16 -11.80
N GLU A 58 10.17 0.97 -12.70
CA GLU A 58 10.54 2.00 -13.66
C GLU A 58 9.68 2.00 -14.91
N SER A 59 9.02 0.89 -15.21
CA SER A 59 8.28 0.73 -16.47
C SER A 59 6.83 0.34 -16.28
N ASP A 60 6.48 -0.29 -15.17
CA ASP A 60 5.11 -0.73 -14.93
C ASP A 60 4.34 0.30 -14.15
N TRP A 61 3.09 0.49 -14.54
CA TRP A 61 2.19 1.43 -13.90
C TRP A 61 1.22 0.69 -12.99
N VAL A 62 0.85 1.34 -11.90
CA VAL A 62 -0.16 0.82 -10.99
C VAL A 62 -1.25 1.85 -10.82
N LEU A 63 -2.49 1.41 -10.98
CA LEU A 63 -3.66 2.23 -10.72
C LEU A 63 -4.35 1.66 -9.48
N PRO A 64 -3.94 2.08 -8.29
CA PRO A 64 -4.45 1.49 -7.06
C PRO A 64 -5.87 1.94 -6.77
N GLN A 65 -6.61 1.08 -6.07
CA GLN A 65 -7.95 1.39 -5.61
C GLN A 65 -7.97 1.44 -4.08
N TYR A 66 -8.83 0.64 -3.46
CA TYR A 66 -9.06 0.76 -2.03
C TYR A 66 -7.95 0.17 -1.17
N ARG A 67 -7.44 -0.98 -1.57
CA ARG A 67 -6.54 -1.78 -0.73
C ARG A 67 -5.10 -1.76 -1.19
N GLU A 68 -4.88 -1.61 -2.48
CA GLU A 68 -3.55 -1.72 -3.07
C GLU A 68 -2.56 -0.68 -2.58
N PRO A 69 -2.98 0.57 -2.25
CA PRO A 69 -2.00 1.58 -1.86
C PRO A 69 -1.09 1.18 -0.71
N LEU A 70 -1.59 0.40 0.24
CA LEU A 70 -0.77 -0.02 1.38
C LEU A 70 0.31 -1.02 0.99
N GLY A 71 0.19 -1.66 -0.16
CA GLY A 71 1.19 -2.59 -0.66
C GLY A 71 2.18 -2.00 -1.62
N LEU A 72 2.14 -0.69 -1.86
CA LEU A 72 2.96 -0.04 -2.88
C LEU A 72 4.30 0.49 -2.37
N ARG A 73 4.78 0.01 -1.23
CA ARG A 73 6.02 0.52 -0.64
C ARG A 73 7.21 0.38 -1.58
N LYS A 74 7.22 -0.62 -2.45
CA LYS A 74 8.28 -0.80 -3.43
C LYS A 74 8.43 0.40 -4.37
N TYR A 75 7.34 1.14 -4.61
CA TYR A 75 7.36 2.34 -5.46
C TYR A 75 7.83 3.59 -4.72
N GLY A 76 8.13 3.46 -3.43
CA GLY A 76 8.66 4.53 -2.61
C GLY A 76 7.74 4.85 -1.44
N PRO A 77 8.31 5.27 -0.30
CA PRO A 77 7.49 5.58 0.87
C PRO A 77 6.57 6.77 0.66
N GLU A 78 6.89 7.67 -0.26
CA GLU A 78 6.06 8.84 -0.57
C GLU A 78 4.68 8.46 -1.12
N VAL A 79 4.55 7.28 -1.72
CA VAL A 79 3.25 6.79 -2.18
C VAL A 79 2.31 6.60 -1.02
N LEU A 80 2.82 6.05 0.07
CA LEU A 80 2.03 5.83 1.28
C LEU A 80 1.65 7.15 1.93
N ASP A 81 2.57 8.10 1.95
CA ASP A 81 2.28 9.43 2.48
C ASP A 81 1.17 10.12 1.69
N THR A 82 1.22 10.02 0.37
CA THR A 82 0.17 10.58 -0.49
C THR A 82 -1.17 9.93 -0.22
N PHE A 83 -1.19 8.62 -0.04
CA PHE A 83 -2.41 7.91 0.28
C PHE A 83 -2.98 8.33 1.64
N MET A 84 -2.11 8.52 2.63
CA MET A 84 -2.54 8.99 3.94
C MET A 84 -3.17 10.39 3.86
N LEU A 85 -2.55 11.28 3.10
CA LEU A 85 -3.12 12.61 2.89
C LEU A 85 -4.49 12.54 2.24
N TYR A 86 -4.65 11.64 1.26
CA TYR A 86 -5.94 11.45 0.61
C TYR A 86 -7.01 11.00 1.60
N ILE A 87 -6.68 10.04 2.44
CA ILE A 87 -7.64 9.51 3.41
C ILE A 87 -8.04 10.55 4.43
N LEU A 88 -7.07 11.35 4.88
CA LEU A 88 -7.31 12.34 5.93
C LEU A 88 -8.01 13.60 5.40
N ASP A 89 -7.81 13.91 4.13
CA ASP A 89 -8.25 15.18 3.56
C ASP A 89 -9.30 14.99 2.47
N THR A 90 -10.06 13.91 2.51
CA THR A 90 -11.13 13.69 1.56
C THR A 90 -12.05 14.90 1.53
N PRO A 91 -12.74 15.18 0.41
CA PRO A 91 -13.10 14.31 -0.70
C PRO A 91 -12.30 14.54 -1.97
N LEU A 92 -11.17 15.12 -1.89
CA LEU A 92 -10.42 15.48 -3.09
C LEU A 92 -9.89 14.26 -3.80
N VAL A 93 -9.92 14.32 -5.12
CA VAL A 93 -9.28 13.32 -5.94
C VAL A 93 -7.78 13.48 -5.78
N VAL A 94 -7.15 12.48 -5.24
CA VAL A 94 -5.69 12.48 -5.15
C VAL A 94 -5.14 11.81 -6.39
N ILE A 95 -4.33 12.55 -7.09
CA ILE A 95 -3.59 12.02 -8.22
C ILE A 95 -2.19 11.77 -7.71
N PHE A 96 -1.75 10.51 -7.80
CA PHE A 96 -0.37 10.20 -7.45
C PHE A 96 0.54 10.88 -8.47
N PRO A 97 1.39 11.80 -8.04
CA PRO A 97 2.08 12.67 -8.99
C PRO A 97 2.97 11.95 -9.98
N ASN A 98 3.38 10.73 -9.67
CA ASN A 98 4.30 9.96 -10.51
C ASN A 98 3.66 8.69 -11.08
N LEU A 99 2.35 8.66 -11.14
CA LEU A 99 1.65 7.56 -11.76
C LEU A 99 1.08 7.97 -13.11
#